data_3fee6f40cd49793c76e508dc2836e848
#
_entry.id   3fee6f40cd49793c76e508dc2836e848
#
_cell.length_a   1.000
_cell.length_b   1.000
_cell.length_c   1.000
_cell.angle_alpha   90.00
_cell.angle_beta   90.00
_cell.angle_gamma   90.00
#
_symmetry.space_group_name_H-M   'P 1'
#
loop_
_entity.id
_entity.type
_entity.pdbx_description
1 polymer ?
#
loop_
_entity_poly.entity_id
_entity_poly.type
_entity_poly.pdbx_seq_one_letter_code
_entity_poly.pdbx_strand_id
1 'polypeptide(L)'
;MSDELRRALYSSGASVDMEFLPPDLIGATEIFTMEHREKLCSVLPARAQGYMWSLAFSTSQHGFSLASMYRKMQRVDSPVLLVIQDTDNNVFGAMTSCALHPSEHFYGTGESFLYSFQRIEEDTSPGAHGPVHADDANKETDSDNQSDAKKEDNEQSQTVKTKFKYWGWTGDNMYFIRGSNDNISIGAGDGKFGLWLDGDLYLGRTQRCKTYGNEPLTTREDFIVKIMECWTFI
;
A
#
# COMPACT_ATOMS: atom_id res chain seq x y z
N MET A 1 9.44 3.03 32.78
CA MET A 1 10.74 2.35 32.72
C MET A 1 11.70 3.14 33.60
N SER A 2 12.33 2.53 34.60
CA SER A 2 13.23 3.24 35.54
C SER A 2 14.54 3.62 34.86
N ASP A 3 15.14 4.74 35.29
CA ASP A 3 16.42 5.25 34.74
C ASP A 3 17.58 4.26 34.90
N GLU A 4 17.49 3.36 35.86
CA GLU A 4 18.46 2.27 36.06
C GLU A 4 18.43 1.24 34.93
N LEU A 5 17.24 0.90 34.41
CA LEU A 5 17.11 -0.03 33.27
C LEU A 5 17.67 0.58 31.97
N ARG A 6 17.50 1.90 31.77
CA ARG A 6 18.12 2.63 30.67
C ARG A 6 19.65 2.61 30.76
N ARG A 7 20.23 2.89 31.95
CA ARG A 7 21.68 2.87 32.13
C ARG A 7 22.28 1.49 31.93
N ALA A 8 21.61 0.43 32.38
CA ALA A 8 22.06 -0.95 32.18
C ALA A 8 22.06 -1.35 30.68
N LEU A 9 21.09 -0.92 29.91
CA LEU A 9 21.01 -1.15 28.46
C LEU A 9 22.13 -0.41 27.71
N TYR A 10 22.45 0.83 28.05
CA TYR A 10 23.55 1.58 27.44
C TYR A 10 24.94 1.05 27.80
N SER A 11 25.10 0.41 28.96
CA SER A 11 26.39 -0.11 29.42
C SER A 11 26.74 -1.49 28.86
N SER A 12 25.76 -2.25 28.38
CA SER A 12 25.94 -3.61 27.87
C SER A 12 26.43 -3.69 26.40
N GLY A 13 26.51 -2.57 25.69
CA GLY A 13 26.88 -2.58 24.27
C GLY A 13 25.99 -3.43 23.37
N ALA A 14 24.90 -3.96 23.90
CA ALA A 14 23.89 -4.65 23.14
C ALA A 14 23.12 -3.60 22.35
N SER A 15 23.34 -3.52 21.04
CA SER A 15 22.36 -2.95 20.12
C SER A 15 21.10 -3.82 20.27
N VAL A 16 20.16 -3.38 21.09
CA VAL A 16 18.82 -3.94 21.05
C VAL A 16 18.27 -3.45 19.73
N ASP A 17 18.33 -4.30 18.69
CA ASP A 17 17.45 -4.18 17.55
C ASP A 17 16.03 -4.28 18.10
N MET A 18 15.51 -3.12 18.52
CA MET A 18 14.09 -2.99 18.81
C MET A 18 13.41 -3.14 17.47
N GLU A 19 12.98 -4.36 17.14
CA GLU A 19 12.07 -4.57 16.02
C GLU A 19 10.93 -3.56 16.19
N PHE A 20 10.89 -2.61 15.26
CA PHE A 20 9.84 -1.60 15.26
C PHE A 20 8.54 -2.30 14.87
N LEU A 21 7.71 -2.59 15.87
CA LEU A 21 6.38 -3.13 15.63
C LEU A 21 5.41 -1.98 15.33
N PRO A 22 4.70 -2.02 14.20
CA PRO A 22 3.64 -1.05 13.92
C PRO A 22 2.56 -1.09 15.01
N PRO A 23 1.90 0.05 15.32
CA PRO A 23 0.81 0.09 16.29
C PRO A 23 -0.32 -0.89 15.93
N ASP A 24 -1.07 -1.35 16.93
CA ASP A 24 -2.19 -2.26 16.73
C ASP A 24 -3.29 -1.68 15.85
N LEU A 25 -4.03 -2.59 15.19
CA LEU A 25 -5.20 -2.25 14.38
C LEU A 25 -6.48 -2.45 15.20
N ILE A 26 -7.40 -1.48 15.09
CA ILE A 26 -8.79 -1.62 15.53
C ILE A 26 -9.63 -1.86 14.29
N GLY A 27 -10.04 -3.09 14.08
CA GLY A 27 -10.67 -3.60 12.86
C GLY A 27 -9.73 -4.52 12.08
N ALA A 28 -10.26 -5.21 11.09
CA ALA A 28 -9.51 -6.12 10.25
C ALA A 28 -9.17 -5.46 8.91
N THR A 29 -7.92 -5.59 8.48
CA THR A 29 -7.49 -5.20 7.13
C THR A 29 -7.54 -6.38 6.19
N GLU A 30 -7.97 -6.14 4.96
CA GLU A 30 -7.91 -7.08 3.85
C GLU A 30 -6.74 -6.77 2.89
N ILE A 31 -6.07 -5.62 3.08
CA ILE A 31 -5.03 -5.13 2.17
C ILE A 31 -3.65 -5.11 2.82
N PHE A 32 -3.54 -4.58 4.05
CA PHE A 32 -2.25 -4.35 4.68
C PHE A 32 -1.59 -5.63 5.20
N THR A 33 -0.35 -5.86 4.79
CA THR A 33 0.59 -6.78 5.45
C THR A 33 1.34 -6.06 6.58
N MET A 34 2.06 -6.81 7.40
CA MET A 34 2.96 -6.23 8.42
C MET A 34 4.02 -5.33 7.76
N GLU A 35 4.64 -5.80 6.67
CA GLU A 35 5.63 -5.03 5.90
C GLU A 35 5.08 -3.69 5.40
N HIS A 36 3.84 -3.68 4.87
CA HIS A 36 3.19 -2.45 4.43
C HIS A 36 3.07 -1.44 5.58
N ARG A 37 2.65 -1.91 6.75
CA ARG A 37 2.47 -1.07 7.95
C ARG A 37 3.80 -0.53 8.46
N GLU A 38 4.85 -1.35 8.53
CA GLU A 38 6.20 -0.93 8.92
C GLU A 38 6.74 0.19 8.02
N LYS A 39 6.62 0.02 6.70
CA LYS A 39 7.06 1.04 5.74
C LYS A 39 6.28 2.34 5.88
N LEU A 40 4.96 2.27 6.02
CA LEU A 40 4.11 3.45 6.20
C LEU A 40 4.43 4.16 7.51
N CYS A 41 4.61 3.45 8.61
CA CYS A 41 4.97 4.05 9.91
C CYS A 41 6.24 4.92 9.85
N SER A 42 7.20 4.58 8.97
CA SER A 42 8.43 5.36 8.81
C SER A 42 8.23 6.74 8.19
N VAL A 43 7.09 6.97 7.51
CA VAL A 43 6.78 8.23 6.79
C VAL A 43 5.54 8.96 7.30
N LEU A 44 4.86 8.42 8.31
CA LEU A 44 3.68 9.07 8.88
C LEU A 44 4.01 10.46 9.46
N PRO A 45 3.12 11.45 9.31
CA PRO A 45 3.27 12.74 9.96
C PRO A 45 3.19 12.59 11.50
N ALA A 46 3.81 13.51 12.24
CA ALA A 46 3.89 13.45 13.70
C ALA A 46 2.53 13.23 14.39
N ARG A 47 1.45 13.78 13.83
CA ARG A 47 0.08 13.64 14.36
C ARG A 47 -0.52 12.24 14.20
N ALA A 48 0.12 11.36 13.42
CA ALA A 48 -0.30 9.98 13.21
C ALA A 48 0.66 8.95 13.82
N GLN A 49 1.84 9.39 14.26
CA GLN A 49 2.85 8.50 14.83
C GLN A 49 2.47 8.02 16.24
N GLY A 50 2.60 6.72 16.47
CA GLY A 50 2.37 6.11 17.80
C GLY A 50 0.89 5.87 18.15
N TYR A 51 -0.04 6.29 17.32
CA TYR A 51 -1.47 6.04 17.49
C TYR A 51 -1.87 4.68 16.92
N MET A 52 -2.91 4.07 17.49
CA MET A 52 -3.55 2.88 16.90
C MET A 52 -4.29 3.26 15.62
N TRP A 53 -4.29 2.36 14.65
CA TRP A 53 -5.02 2.57 13.40
C TRP A 53 -6.41 1.96 13.51
N SER A 54 -7.44 2.78 13.35
CA SER A 54 -8.84 2.36 13.42
C SER A 54 -9.48 2.37 12.04
N LEU A 55 -10.10 1.25 11.64
CA LEU A 55 -10.80 1.13 10.36
C LEU A 55 -12.07 1.95 10.38
N ALA A 56 -12.08 3.09 9.69
CA ALA A 56 -13.25 3.97 9.59
C ALA A 56 -14.18 3.60 8.43
N PHE A 57 -13.61 3.13 7.31
CA PHE A 57 -14.35 2.75 6.12
C PHE A 57 -13.66 1.61 5.37
N SER A 58 -14.45 0.70 4.79
CA SER A 58 -14.00 -0.31 3.84
C SER A 58 -15.10 -0.56 2.82
N THR A 59 -14.73 -0.69 1.54
CA THR A 59 -15.68 -1.03 0.47
C THR A 59 -16.32 -2.40 0.68
N SER A 60 -15.61 -3.35 1.29
CA SER A 60 -16.13 -4.68 1.61
C SER A 60 -17.23 -4.64 2.67
N GLN A 61 -17.10 -3.78 3.69
CA GLN A 61 -18.04 -3.70 4.80
C GLN A 61 -19.17 -2.69 4.58
N HIS A 62 -18.89 -1.60 3.85
CA HIS A 62 -19.79 -0.45 3.75
C HIS A 62 -20.28 -0.19 2.31
N GLY A 63 -19.85 -1.02 1.36
CA GLY A 63 -20.18 -0.90 -0.06
C GLY A 63 -19.31 0.14 -0.81
N PHE A 64 -19.40 0.06 -2.12
CA PHE A 64 -18.70 0.94 -3.05
C PHE A 64 -19.49 2.25 -3.22
N SER A 65 -19.22 3.23 -2.35
CA SER A 65 -19.94 4.50 -2.36
C SER A 65 -19.14 5.61 -1.69
N LEU A 66 -18.80 6.63 -2.46
CA LEU A 66 -18.12 7.84 -1.98
C LEU A 66 -18.98 8.58 -0.93
N ALA A 67 -20.29 8.65 -1.13
CA ALA A 67 -21.20 9.25 -0.16
C ALA A 67 -21.19 8.50 1.19
N SER A 68 -21.11 7.17 1.17
CA SER A 68 -20.99 6.36 2.38
C SER A 68 -19.65 6.59 3.09
N MET A 69 -18.56 6.71 2.32
CA MET A 69 -17.24 7.07 2.86
C MET A 69 -17.29 8.44 3.55
N TYR A 70 -17.82 9.47 2.90
CA TYR A 70 -17.92 10.81 3.50
C TYR A 70 -18.74 10.79 4.81
N ARG A 71 -19.85 10.06 4.83
CA ARG A 71 -20.68 9.92 6.04
C ARG A 71 -19.90 9.29 7.20
N LYS A 72 -19.05 8.30 6.92
CA LYS A 72 -18.18 7.67 7.93
C LYS A 72 -17.08 8.61 8.43
N MET A 73 -16.70 9.59 7.65
CA MET A 73 -15.66 10.58 7.99
C MET A 73 -16.18 11.79 8.79
N GLN A 74 -17.48 12.00 8.92
CA GLN A 74 -18.08 13.22 9.51
C GLN A 74 -17.62 13.54 10.95
N ARG A 75 -17.14 12.54 11.71
CA ARG A 75 -16.68 12.71 13.10
C ARG A 75 -15.21 12.39 13.30
N VAL A 76 -14.47 12.36 12.22
CA VAL A 76 -13.03 12.08 12.23
C VAL A 76 -12.27 13.39 12.32
N ASP A 77 -11.49 13.57 13.39
CA ASP A 77 -10.63 14.74 13.61
C ASP A 77 -9.13 14.41 13.39
N SER A 78 -8.81 13.17 13.01
CA SER A 78 -7.44 12.74 12.73
C SER A 78 -7.11 12.82 11.23
N PRO A 79 -5.83 12.74 10.87
CA PRO A 79 -5.44 12.37 9.52
C PRO A 79 -6.09 11.06 9.08
N VAL A 80 -6.17 10.81 7.77
CA VAL A 80 -6.75 9.59 7.19
C VAL A 80 -5.74 8.93 6.26
N LEU A 81 -5.48 7.66 6.49
CA LEU A 81 -4.71 6.81 5.59
C LEU A 81 -5.67 6.04 4.69
N LEU A 82 -5.69 6.39 3.41
CA LEU A 82 -6.44 5.72 2.37
C LEU A 82 -5.54 4.66 1.73
N VAL A 83 -6.00 3.42 1.65
CA VAL A 83 -5.34 2.35 0.92
C VAL A 83 -6.28 1.72 -0.09
N ILE A 84 -5.75 1.44 -1.27
CA ILE A 84 -6.44 0.81 -2.39
C ILE A 84 -5.65 -0.42 -2.83
N GLN A 85 -6.36 -1.52 -3.04
CA GLN A 85 -5.89 -2.62 -3.86
C GLN A 85 -6.70 -2.62 -5.15
N ASP A 86 -6.03 -2.57 -6.30
CA ASP A 86 -6.67 -2.67 -7.60
C ASP A 86 -6.87 -4.12 -8.04
N THR A 87 -7.54 -4.33 -9.17
CA THR A 87 -7.79 -5.67 -9.73
C THR A 87 -6.51 -6.38 -10.21
N ASP A 88 -5.42 -5.64 -10.42
CA ASP A 88 -4.10 -6.18 -10.75
C ASP A 88 -3.27 -6.47 -9.47
N ASN A 89 -3.91 -6.31 -8.28
CA ASN A 89 -3.32 -6.48 -6.95
C ASN A 89 -2.17 -5.50 -6.63
N ASN A 90 -2.11 -4.34 -7.26
CA ASN A 90 -1.25 -3.26 -6.81
C ASN A 90 -1.82 -2.64 -5.54
N VAL A 91 -0.94 -2.27 -4.59
CA VAL A 91 -1.31 -1.63 -3.32
C VAL A 91 -0.73 -0.22 -3.29
N PHE A 92 -1.59 0.77 -3.16
CA PHE A 92 -1.22 2.18 -3.17
C PHE A 92 -2.28 3.03 -2.46
N GLY A 93 -2.00 4.30 -2.30
CA GLY A 93 -2.97 5.21 -1.68
C GLY A 93 -2.43 6.57 -1.33
N ALA A 94 -3.04 7.18 -0.33
CA ALA A 94 -2.72 8.51 0.13
C ALA A 94 -2.83 8.62 1.66
N MET A 95 -1.97 9.43 2.22
CA MET A 95 -2.15 10.00 3.56
C MET A 95 -2.73 11.39 3.41
N THR A 96 -3.86 11.65 4.03
CA THR A 96 -4.49 12.98 4.03
C THR A 96 -4.39 13.62 5.40
N SER A 97 -4.18 14.92 5.44
CA SER A 97 -3.99 15.65 6.70
C SER A 97 -5.27 15.81 7.53
N CYS A 98 -6.42 15.48 6.97
CA CYS A 98 -7.74 15.60 7.60
C CYS A 98 -8.74 14.63 6.97
N ALA A 99 -9.92 14.54 7.58
CA ALA A 99 -11.04 13.74 7.10
C ALA A 99 -11.48 14.16 5.68
N LEU A 100 -11.91 13.17 4.90
CA LEU A 100 -12.39 13.37 3.54
C LEU A 100 -13.87 13.83 3.54
N HIS A 101 -14.15 14.91 2.82
CA HIS A 101 -15.50 15.48 2.72
C HIS A 101 -15.72 16.20 1.39
N PRO A 102 -16.98 16.41 0.97
CA PRO A 102 -17.26 17.27 -0.17
C PRO A 102 -16.84 18.72 0.08
N SER A 103 -16.22 19.35 -0.93
CA SER A 103 -15.81 20.74 -0.87
C SER A 103 -15.67 21.31 -2.28
N GLU A 104 -16.15 22.54 -2.49
CA GLU A 104 -15.97 23.25 -3.76
C GLU A 104 -14.52 23.70 -3.97
N HIS A 105 -13.74 23.79 -2.90
CA HIS A 105 -12.35 24.22 -2.91
C HIS A 105 -11.41 23.08 -2.49
N PHE A 106 -10.14 23.21 -2.89
CA PHE A 106 -9.10 22.35 -2.36
C PHE A 106 -8.88 22.61 -0.86
N TYR A 107 -8.67 21.55 -0.09
CA TYR A 107 -8.40 21.59 1.35
C TYR A 107 -7.30 20.61 1.73
N GLY A 108 -6.91 20.62 3.00
CA GLY A 108 -5.80 19.83 3.52
C GLY A 108 -4.50 20.63 3.63
N THR A 109 -3.43 19.95 3.99
CA THR A 109 -2.10 20.55 4.23
C THR A 109 -0.98 19.73 3.62
N GLY A 110 0.24 20.26 3.62
CA GLY A 110 1.45 19.63 3.13
C GLY A 110 1.92 18.41 3.94
N GLU A 111 1.23 18.01 5.01
CA GLU A 111 1.44 16.72 5.67
C GLU A 111 0.91 15.55 4.84
N SER A 112 0.07 15.84 3.83
CA SER A 112 -0.48 14.83 2.92
C SER A 112 0.60 14.33 1.96
N PHE A 113 0.52 13.04 1.61
CA PHE A 113 1.41 12.42 0.63
C PHE A 113 0.72 11.29 -0.13
N LEU A 114 1.27 10.91 -1.27
CA LEU A 114 0.88 9.72 -2.01
C LEU A 114 1.91 8.61 -1.80
N TYR A 115 1.49 7.35 -1.91
CA TYR A 115 2.40 6.21 -1.77
C TYR A 115 1.97 5.02 -2.64
N SER A 116 2.93 4.12 -2.88
CA SER A 116 2.71 2.90 -3.66
C SER A 116 3.68 1.80 -3.21
N PHE A 117 3.20 0.57 -3.22
CA PHE A 117 3.98 -0.66 -3.06
C PHE A 117 4.06 -1.36 -4.42
N GLN A 118 5.17 -1.16 -5.11
CA GLN A 118 5.40 -1.72 -6.44
C GLN A 118 6.03 -3.11 -6.31
N ARG A 119 5.49 -4.09 -7.03
CA ARG A 119 6.08 -5.42 -7.11
C ARG A 119 7.42 -5.35 -7.85
N ILE A 120 8.43 -6.02 -7.33
CA ILE A 120 9.71 -6.21 -8.00
C ILE A 120 9.58 -7.54 -8.75
N GLU A 121 9.55 -7.48 -10.09
CA GLU A 121 9.75 -8.67 -10.91
C GLU A 121 11.25 -8.97 -10.87
N GLU A 122 11.65 -10.10 -10.29
CA GLU A 122 13.02 -10.58 -10.44
C GLU A 122 13.15 -11.07 -11.88
N ASP A 123 13.95 -10.37 -12.70
CA ASP A 123 14.37 -10.82 -14.02
C ASP A 123 15.15 -12.13 -13.86
N THR A 124 14.44 -13.24 -13.91
CA THR A 124 15.04 -14.55 -14.13
C THR A 124 15.41 -14.64 -15.60
N SER A 125 16.49 -13.97 -15.99
CA SER A 125 17.15 -14.23 -17.26
C SER A 125 17.68 -15.66 -17.21
N PRO A 126 17.22 -16.58 -18.08
CA PRO A 126 17.82 -17.91 -18.17
C PRO A 126 19.24 -17.72 -18.68
N GLY A 127 20.22 -18.06 -17.84
CA GLY A 127 21.62 -18.04 -18.20
C GLY A 127 21.85 -18.80 -19.52
N ALA A 128 22.55 -18.16 -20.42
CA ALA A 128 23.00 -18.72 -21.68
C ALA A 128 23.76 -20.03 -21.45
N HIS A 129 23.13 -21.16 -21.78
CA HIS A 129 23.83 -22.42 -21.97
C HIS A 129 24.37 -22.45 -23.39
N GLY A 130 25.70 -22.45 -23.47
CA GLY A 130 26.44 -22.73 -24.70
C GLY A 130 26.17 -24.15 -25.21
N PRO A 131 26.50 -24.43 -26.49
CA PRO A 131 26.11 -25.64 -27.17
C PRO A 131 26.92 -26.83 -26.68
N VAL A 132 26.21 -27.92 -26.29
CA VAL A 132 26.86 -29.23 -26.10
C VAL A 132 26.38 -30.16 -27.20
N HIS A 133 27.37 -30.74 -27.87
CA HIS A 133 27.32 -31.69 -28.95
C HIS A 133 26.44 -32.91 -28.68
N ALA A 134 25.78 -33.40 -29.74
CA ALA A 134 25.17 -34.70 -29.88
C ALA A 134 26.20 -35.81 -29.91
N ASP A 135 25.87 -36.95 -29.31
CA ASP A 135 26.10 -38.31 -29.89
C ASP A 135 25.43 -39.38 -29.02
N ASP A 136 24.49 -40.03 -29.62
CA ASP A 136 24.22 -41.42 -29.94
C ASP A 136 24.03 -42.48 -28.86
N ALA A 137 22.99 -43.35 -29.15
CA ALA A 137 22.79 -44.75 -28.89
C ALA A 137 22.01 -45.26 -27.65
N ASN A 138 20.71 -45.50 -27.91
CA ASN A 138 20.01 -46.80 -27.77
C ASN A 138 20.27 -47.69 -26.54
N LYS A 139 19.24 -47.92 -25.69
CA LYS A 139 18.74 -49.28 -25.36
C LYS A 139 17.49 -49.27 -24.47
N GLU A 140 16.48 -50.00 -24.94
CA GLU A 140 15.27 -50.43 -24.23
C GLU A 140 15.61 -51.35 -23.05
N THR A 141 14.83 -51.27 -21.97
CA THR A 141 14.23 -52.42 -21.26
C THR A 141 13.20 -51.96 -20.23
N ASP A 142 12.05 -52.64 -20.29
CA ASP A 142 10.92 -52.63 -19.35
C ASP A 142 11.31 -52.95 -17.92
N SER A 143 10.58 -52.34 -16.96
CA SER A 143 9.88 -53.12 -15.91
C SER A 143 9.08 -52.19 -14.97
N ASP A 144 7.83 -52.59 -14.78
CA ASP A 144 6.86 -52.13 -13.80
C ASP A 144 7.41 -51.99 -12.38
N ASN A 145 7.08 -50.90 -11.68
CA ASN A 145 6.67 -51.00 -10.29
C ASN A 145 5.85 -49.81 -9.82
N GLN A 146 4.60 -50.07 -9.44
CA GLN A 146 3.73 -49.16 -8.69
C GLN A 146 4.31 -48.89 -7.31
N SER A 147 4.39 -47.63 -6.92
CA SER A 147 4.31 -47.26 -5.51
C SER A 147 3.73 -45.86 -5.39
N ASP A 148 2.59 -45.78 -4.70
CA ASP A 148 1.91 -44.60 -4.22
C ASP A 148 2.88 -43.69 -3.48
N ALA A 149 3.08 -42.49 -3.99
CA ALA A 149 3.70 -41.40 -3.26
C ALA A 149 2.72 -40.23 -3.19
N LYS A 150 2.26 -39.96 -1.97
CA LYS A 150 1.49 -38.81 -1.57
C LYS A 150 2.15 -37.54 -2.10
N LYS A 151 1.42 -36.78 -2.90
CA LYS A 151 1.75 -35.39 -3.18
C LYS A 151 1.48 -34.60 -1.92
N GLU A 152 2.50 -34.26 -1.19
CA GLU A 152 2.48 -33.14 -0.27
C GLU A 152 2.51 -31.86 -1.13
N ASP A 153 1.39 -31.14 -1.13
CA ASP A 153 1.30 -29.81 -1.69
C ASP A 153 2.20 -28.88 -0.88
N ASN A 154 3.42 -28.70 -1.35
CA ASN A 154 4.33 -27.71 -0.84
C ASN A 154 3.96 -26.37 -1.49
N GLU A 155 2.96 -25.67 -0.95
CA GLU A 155 2.72 -24.26 -1.25
C GLU A 155 3.94 -23.47 -0.81
N GLN A 156 4.92 -23.37 -1.68
CA GLN A 156 5.98 -22.37 -1.57
C GLN A 156 5.33 -21.01 -1.73
N SER A 157 5.03 -20.39 -0.60
CA SER A 157 4.72 -18.97 -0.49
C SER A 157 5.86 -18.16 -1.10
N GLN A 158 5.74 -17.84 -2.39
CA GLN A 158 6.64 -16.90 -3.05
C GLN A 158 6.45 -15.54 -2.37
N THR A 159 7.41 -15.14 -1.55
CA THR A 159 7.48 -13.80 -0.97
C THR A 159 7.75 -12.81 -2.10
N VAL A 160 6.68 -12.21 -2.62
CA VAL A 160 6.77 -11.15 -3.62
C VAL A 160 7.44 -9.96 -2.97
N LYS A 161 8.66 -9.65 -3.35
CA LYS A 161 9.36 -8.45 -2.88
C LYS A 161 8.65 -7.21 -3.41
N THR A 162 8.36 -6.27 -2.52
CA THR A 162 7.74 -5.00 -2.87
C THR A 162 8.69 -3.83 -2.63
N LYS A 163 8.66 -2.84 -3.53
CA LYS A 163 9.37 -1.58 -3.37
C LYS A 163 8.39 -0.52 -2.91
N PHE A 164 8.61 0.01 -1.71
CA PHE A 164 7.84 1.14 -1.20
C PHE A 164 8.36 2.45 -1.79
N LYS A 165 7.43 3.28 -2.31
CA LYS A 165 7.68 4.65 -2.74
C LYS A 165 6.64 5.57 -2.12
N TYR A 166 7.03 6.78 -1.77
CA TYR A 166 6.11 7.83 -1.36
C TYR A 166 6.52 9.19 -1.92
N TRP A 167 5.56 10.09 -2.07
CA TRP A 167 5.75 11.42 -2.63
C TRP A 167 5.06 12.44 -1.74
N GLY A 168 5.86 13.24 -1.06
CA GLY A 168 5.41 14.34 -0.25
C GLY A 168 5.10 15.59 -1.08
N TRP A 169 4.64 16.62 -0.42
CA TRP A 169 4.34 17.91 -1.03
C TRP A 169 5.58 18.56 -1.64
N THR A 170 5.45 19.04 -2.89
CA THR A 170 6.55 19.71 -3.63
C THR A 170 6.71 21.19 -3.28
N GLY A 171 5.65 21.83 -2.77
CA GLY A 171 5.57 23.28 -2.59
C GLY A 171 5.01 24.04 -3.80
N ASP A 172 4.78 23.40 -4.94
CA ASP A 172 4.36 24.06 -6.18
C ASP A 172 2.94 24.63 -6.13
N ASN A 173 2.04 23.96 -5.41
CA ASN A 173 0.66 24.39 -5.21
C ASN A 173 0.09 23.80 -3.92
N MET A 174 -1.15 24.15 -3.57
CA MET A 174 -1.87 23.68 -2.39
C MET A 174 -3.10 22.83 -2.77
N TYR A 175 -3.05 22.14 -3.89
CA TYR A 175 -4.18 21.34 -4.39
C TYR A 175 -4.17 19.92 -3.80
N PHE A 176 -4.29 19.84 -2.45
CA PHE A 176 -4.16 18.58 -1.73
C PHE A 176 -5.36 17.65 -1.93
N ILE A 177 -6.55 18.09 -1.56
CA ILE A 177 -7.76 17.27 -1.60
C ILE A 177 -8.91 18.12 -2.16
N ARG A 178 -9.68 17.55 -3.07
CA ARG A 178 -10.96 18.10 -3.51
C ARG A 178 -11.97 16.97 -3.66
N GLY A 179 -13.10 17.09 -2.97
CA GLY A 179 -14.19 16.14 -3.03
C GLY A 179 -15.45 16.77 -3.61
N SER A 180 -16.21 15.98 -4.35
CA SER A 180 -17.58 16.28 -4.75
C SER A 180 -18.47 15.08 -4.46
N ASN A 181 -19.75 15.13 -4.83
CA ASN A 181 -20.61 13.95 -4.74
C ASN A 181 -20.25 12.87 -5.75
N ASP A 182 -19.63 13.27 -6.88
CA ASP A 182 -19.38 12.40 -8.03
C ASP A 182 -17.93 11.90 -8.10
N ASN A 183 -17.01 12.56 -7.39
CA ASN A 183 -15.59 12.15 -7.40
C ASN A 183 -14.81 12.77 -6.24
N ILE A 184 -13.63 12.19 -5.99
CA ILE A 184 -12.61 12.76 -5.10
C ILE A 184 -11.25 12.73 -5.79
N SER A 185 -10.46 13.80 -5.61
CA SER A 185 -9.09 13.88 -6.08
C SER A 185 -8.13 14.25 -4.96
N ILE A 186 -6.93 13.65 -4.98
CA ILE A 186 -5.83 13.91 -4.05
C ILE A 186 -4.59 14.25 -4.87
N GLY A 187 -4.15 15.50 -4.75
CA GLY A 187 -3.11 16.08 -5.60
C GLY A 187 -3.61 16.45 -6.99
N ALA A 188 -3.28 17.65 -7.45
CA ALA A 188 -3.70 18.15 -8.74
C ALA A 188 -2.63 19.05 -9.39
N GLY A 189 -2.87 19.44 -10.63
CA GLY A 189 -2.09 20.40 -11.42
C GLY A 189 -2.10 20.05 -12.90
N ASP A 190 -2.21 21.07 -13.77
CA ASP A 190 -2.26 20.93 -15.22
C ASP A 190 -3.34 19.97 -15.74
N GLY A 191 -4.50 19.92 -15.07
CA GLY A 191 -5.60 19.02 -15.43
C GLY A 191 -5.36 17.54 -15.08
N LYS A 192 -4.32 17.23 -14.32
CA LYS A 192 -3.96 15.87 -13.87
C LYS A 192 -4.14 15.74 -12.38
N PHE A 193 -4.44 14.53 -11.93
CA PHE A 193 -4.62 14.19 -10.53
C PHE A 193 -3.65 13.10 -10.10
N GLY A 194 -3.06 13.24 -8.91
CA GLY A 194 -2.21 12.22 -8.33
C GLY A 194 -2.98 10.92 -8.05
N LEU A 195 -4.16 11.08 -7.47
CA LEU A 195 -5.14 10.02 -7.27
C LEU A 195 -6.55 10.60 -7.48
N TRP A 196 -7.34 9.99 -8.33
CA TRP A 196 -8.73 10.33 -8.59
C TRP A 196 -9.61 9.08 -8.49
N LEU A 197 -10.77 9.20 -7.87
CA LEU A 197 -11.77 8.13 -7.74
C LEU A 197 -13.14 8.66 -8.11
N ASP A 198 -13.96 7.85 -8.75
CA ASP A 198 -15.36 8.15 -9.07
C ASP A 198 -16.27 8.03 -7.85
N GLY A 199 -17.54 8.44 -8.00
CA GLY A 199 -18.55 8.42 -6.94
C GLY A 199 -18.93 7.03 -6.45
N ASP A 200 -18.73 6.02 -7.29
CA ASP A 200 -18.98 4.63 -6.95
C ASP A 200 -17.73 3.94 -6.34
N LEU A 201 -16.61 4.67 -6.18
CA LEU A 201 -15.33 4.13 -5.70
C LEU A 201 -14.88 2.87 -6.46
N TYR A 202 -15.23 2.80 -7.74
CA TYR A 202 -14.96 1.66 -8.60
C TYR A 202 -13.90 1.97 -9.65
N LEU A 203 -14.01 3.13 -10.32
CA LEU A 203 -13.03 3.58 -11.30
C LEU A 203 -12.08 4.58 -10.66
N GLY A 204 -10.80 4.40 -10.94
CA GLY A 204 -9.76 5.31 -10.49
C GLY A 204 -8.78 5.68 -11.59
N ARG A 205 -8.10 6.80 -11.37
CA ARG A 205 -7.01 7.29 -12.23
C ARG A 205 -5.88 7.83 -11.38
N THR A 206 -4.65 7.60 -11.82
CA THR A 206 -3.44 8.14 -11.19
C THR A 206 -2.49 8.67 -12.26
N GLN A 207 -2.02 9.89 -12.07
CA GLN A 207 -1.12 10.57 -12.99
C GLN A 207 -0.12 11.39 -12.19
N ARG A 208 1.00 11.76 -12.83
CA ARG A 208 1.91 12.72 -12.23
C ARG A 208 1.22 14.07 -12.09
N CYS A 209 1.12 14.58 -10.86
CA CYS A 209 0.57 15.89 -10.58
C CYS A 209 1.62 16.85 -9.99
N LYS A 210 1.36 18.17 -10.05
CA LYS A 210 2.28 19.18 -9.50
C LYS A 210 2.36 19.14 -7.98
N THR A 211 1.27 18.85 -7.28
CA THR A 211 1.25 18.84 -5.81
C THR A 211 2.30 17.91 -5.23
N TYR A 212 2.49 16.72 -5.83
CA TYR A 212 3.37 15.68 -5.28
C TYR A 212 4.53 15.28 -6.20
N GLY A 213 4.51 15.65 -7.49
CA GLY A 213 5.54 15.23 -8.44
C GLY A 213 5.64 13.71 -8.62
N ASN A 214 4.58 12.99 -8.24
CA ASN A 214 4.53 11.54 -8.18
C ASN A 214 4.64 10.87 -9.56
N GLU A 215 5.12 9.64 -9.58
CA GLU A 215 4.86 8.71 -10.67
C GLU A 215 3.40 8.19 -10.56
N PRO A 216 2.81 7.59 -11.62
CA PRO A 216 1.58 6.84 -11.46
C PRO A 216 1.71 5.81 -10.33
N LEU A 217 0.69 5.69 -9.48
CA LEU A 217 0.73 4.87 -8.27
C LEU A 217 0.60 3.37 -8.56
N THR A 218 0.11 3.04 -9.75
CA THR A 218 -0.07 1.67 -10.25
C THR A 218 0.49 1.54 -11.65
N THR A 219 0.51 0.34 -12.20
CA THR A 219 1.11 0.01 -13.50
C THR A 219 0.45 0.70 -14.70
N ARG A 220 -0.81 1.11 -14.55
CA ARG A 220 -1.60 1.84 -15.55
C ARG A 220 -2.19 3.10 -14.94
N GLU A 221 -2.38 4.15 -15.75
CA GLU A 221 -3.01 5.38 -15.25
C GLU A 221 -4.46 5.15 -14.82
N ASP A 222 -5.23 4.34 -15.56
CA ASP A 222 -6.61 3.96 -15.23
C ASP A 222 -6.61 2.59 -14.56
N PHE A 223 -7.32 2.47 -13.44
CA PHE A 223 -7.41 1.25 -12.66
C PHE A 223 -8.84 1.00 -12.15
N ILE A 224 -9.11 -0.25 -11.79
CA ILE A 224 -10.36 -0.69 -11.15
C ILE A 224 -10.05 -1.03 -9.70
N VAL A 225 -10.84 -0.44 -8.80
CA VAL A 225 -10.73 -0.71 -7.35
C VAL A 225 -11.26 -2.11 -7.06
N LYS A 226 -10.45 -2.94 -6.45
CA LYS A 226 -10.87 -4.25 -5.90
C LYS A 226 -11.36 -4.09 -4.46
N ILE A 227 -10.55 -3.44 -3.63
CA ILE A 227 -10.86 -3.12 -2.23
C ILE A 227 -10.26 -1.75 -1.93
N MET A 228 -10.96 -0.96 -1.11
CA MET A 228 -10.45 0.28 -0.54
C MET A 228 -10.76 0.34 0.94
N GLU A 229 -9.79 0.78 1.73
CA GLU A 229 -9.93 0.99 3.17
C GLU A 229 -9.48 2.41 3.54
N CYS A 230 -10.12 2.99 4.56
CA CYS A 230 -9.70 4.24 5.17
C CYS A 230 -9.46 4.02 6.67
N TRP A 231 -8.27 4.37 7.11
CA TRP A 231 -7.81 4.21 8.48
C TRP A 231 -7.62 5.57 9.14
N THR A 232 -8.05 5.69 10.39
CA THR A 232 -7.90 6.87 11.24
C THR A 232 -6.96 6.56 12.40
N PHE A 233 -6.47 7.58 13.07
CA PHE A 233 -5.47 7.47 14.13
C PHE A 233 -6.09 7.90 15.46
N ILE A 234 -6.11 7.01 16.46
CA ILE A 234 -6.75 7.20 17.77
C ILE A 234 -5.88 6.77 18.93
#